data_1dafd29185e77500fe2be15ac818b70f
#
_entry.id   1dafd29185e77500fe2be15ac818b70f
#
_cell.length_a   1.000
_cell.length_b   1.000
_cell.length_c   1.000
_cell.angle_alpha   90.00
_cell.angle_beta   90.00
_cell.angle_gamma   90.00
#
_symmetry.space_group_name_H-M   'P 1'
#
loop_
_entity.id
_entity.type
_entity.pdbx_description
1 polymer ?
#
loop_
_entity_poly.entity_id
_entity_poly.type
_entity_poly.pdbx_seq_one_letter_code
_entity_poly.pdbx_strand_id
1 'polypeptide(L)'
;MSGSGTNYERIYERDPATYHVVFSNAPGCLGAEKARKHGAPVVSLDSGIYFREMWGLEKTPRYGVERNTYDMAVMTLVEQTLSGAPDLICLAGYDLWIGDWMPGKYFPRILNVHPGDARRYTGLGWRPTAKAILAEEKSVRSTVFFVDASDDGGPILIQSASLQLSRWDEELRDVRRFVERTDARSLEQFRTAAQAEGSNLYKSLQDVSTSIQEALRTEGDWQIYPFAVHDLIAKGRVALDGRTVYIDGVQMPEEGWRVDSYGFADSIR
;
A
#
# COMPACT_ATOMS: atom_id res chain seq x y z
N MET A 1 11.40 1.13 -1.42
CA MET A 1 10.77 0.16 -2.36
C MET A 1 11.46 -1.17 -2.32
N SER A 2 10.77 -2.24 -2.72
CA SER A 2 11.27 -3.62 -2.63
C SER A 2 11.19 -4.39 -3.96
N GLY A 3 10.40 -3.92 -4.92
CA GLY A 3 10.04 -4.67 -6.11
C GLY A 3 10.12 -3.88 -7.42
N SER A 4 9.07 -3.97 -8.23
CA SER A 4 9.01 -3.43 -9.61
C SER A 4 9.09 -1.91 -9.72
N GLY A 5 8.79 -1.17 -8.64
CA GLY A 5 8.81 0.30 -8.61
C GLY A 5 7.75 0.98 -9.47
N THR A 6 6.65 0.30 -9.78
CA THR A 6 5.62 0.87 -10.66
C THR A 6 4.88 2.05 -10.03
N ASN A 7 4.58 2.00 -8.72
CA ASN A 7 3.99 3.14 -8.01
C ASN A 7 4.96 4.33 -7.93
N TYR A 8 6.27 4.07 -7.70
CA TYR A 8 7.30 5.11 -7.78
C TYR A 8 7.32 5.78 -9.16
N GLU A 9 7.32 4.99 -10.22
CA GLU A 9 7.39 5.48 -11.60
C GLU A 9 6.21 6.43 -11.91
N ARG A 10 4.99 6.08 -11.47
CA ARG A 10 3.80 6.94 -11.66
C ARG A 10 3.87 8.23 -10.85
N ILE A 11 4.42 8.19 -9.63
CA ILE A 11 4.65 9.40 -8.83
C ILE A 11 5.68 10.30 -9.56
N TYR A 12 6.80 9.72 -10.01
CA TYR A 12 7.83 10.45 -10.75
C TYR A 12 7.32 11.07 -12.06
N GLU A 13 6.59 10.30 -12.87
CA GLU A 13 6.05 10.78 -14.15
C GLU A 13 5.11 11.98 -14.02
N ARG A 14 4.41 12.11 -12.89
CA ARG A 14 3.48 13.23 -12.65
C ARG A 14 4.21 14.56 -12.39
N ASP A 15 5.34 14.52 -11.72
CA ASP A 15 6.21 15.68 -11.52
C ASP A 15 7.68 15.25 -11.41
N PRO A 16 8.37 15.14 -12.56
CA PRO A 16 9.80 14.78 -12.59
C PRO A 16 10.73 15.83 -11.98
N ALA A 17 10.24 17.06 -11.76
CA ALA A 17 11.06 18.15 -11.23
C ALA A 17 11.16 18.11 -9.69
N THR A 18 10.29 17.38 -9.02
CA THR A 18 10.34 17.21 -7.56
C THR A 18 11.64 16.50 -7.15
N TYR A 19 12.47 17.16 -6.32
CA TYR A 19 13.67 16.52 -5.76
C TYR A 19 13.27 15.39 -4.80
N HIS A 20 13.85 14.23 -5.01
CA HIS A 20 13.55 13.05 -4.21
C HIS A 20 14.74 12.12 -4.07
N VAL A 21 14.75 11.35 -2.99
CA VAL A 21 15.67 10.23 -2.75
C VAL A 21 14.88 8.95 -2.71
N VAL A 22 15.40 7.92 -3.32
CA VAL A 22 14.78 6.60 -3.33
C VAL A 22 15.52 5.67 -2.39
N PHE A 23 14.80 5.07 -1.44
CA PHE A 23 15.32 4.00 -0.61
C PHE A 23 14.84 2.63 -1.09
N SER A 24 15.76 1.63 -1.07
CA SER A 24 15.43 0.23 -1.34
C SER A 24 16.04 -0.71 -0.30
N ASN A 25 15.20 -1.59 0.26
CA ASN A 25 15.62 -2.72 1.10
C ASN A 25 16.09 -3.94 0.28
N ALA A 26 15.97 -3.88 -1.05
CA ALA A 26 16.44 -4.87 -2.02
C ALA A 26 17.26 -4.15 -3.10
N PRO A 27 18.58 -3.99 -2.93
CA PRO A 27 19.41 -3.11 -3.75
C PRO A 27 19.38 -3.38 -5.26
N GLY A 28 19.15 -4.64 -5.66
CA GLY A 28 19.03 -5.08 -7.04
C GLY A 28 17.61 -5.10 -7.60
N CYS A 29 16.62 -4.54 -6.92
CA CYS A 29 15.26 -4.54 -7.41
C CYS A 29 15.07 -3.61 -8.61
N LEU A 30 14.15 -3.97 -9.51
CA LEU A 30 13.85 -3.21 -10.73
C LEU A 30 13.46 -1.75 -10.46
N GLY A 31 12.78 -1.50 -9.35
CA GLY A 31 12.41 -0.14 -8.93
C GLY A 31 13.62 0.74 -8.62
N ALA A 32 14.65 0.18 -7.97
CA ALA A 32 15.90 0.91 -7.72
C ALA A 32 16.65 1.21 -9.02
N GLU A 33 16.63 0.29 -10.00
CA GLU A 33 17.21 0.53 -11.33
C GLU A 33 16.48 1.65 -12.09
N LYS A 34 15.14 1.66 -12.05
CA LYS A 34 14.34 2.73 -12.64
C LYS A 34 14.68 4.09 -12.02
N ALA A 35 14.76 4.16 -10.70
CA ALA A 35 15.12 5.40 -10.01
C ALA A 35 16.50 5.94 -10.45
N ARG A 36 17.51 5.07 -10.57
CA ARG A 36 18.82 5.46 -11.08
C ARG A 36 18.76 5.97 -12.51
N LYS A 37 17.96 5.35 -13.38
CA LYS A 37 17.75 5.82 -14.76
C LYS A 37 17.10 7.21 -14.84
N HIS A 38 16.24 7.53 -13.86
CA HIS A 38 15.64 8.86 -13.72
C HIS A 38 16.60 9.88 -13.07
N GLY A 39 17.83 9.48 -12.71
CA GLY A 39 18.80 10.35 -12.05
C GLY A 39 18.56 10.57 -10.57
N ALA A 40 17.62 9.87 -9.96
CA ALA A 40 17.36 10.00 -8.53
C ALA A 40 18.48 9.34 -7.70
N PRO A 41 18.97 9.98 -6.63
CA PRO A 41 19.83 9.33 -5.66
C PRO A 41 19.13 8.09 -5.07
N VAL A 42 19.82 6.94 -5.10
CA VAL A 42 19.31 5.69 -4.56
C VAL A 42 20.18 5.24 -3.40
N VAL A 43 19.62 5.21 -2.21
CA VAL A 43 20.22 4.62 -1.02
C VAL A 43 19.66 3.23 -0.79
N SER A 44 20.46 2.33 -0.25
CA SER A 44 20.03 0.94 -0.06
C SER A 44 20.60 0.39 1.25
N LEU A 45 19.77 -0.38 1.94
CA LEU A 45 20.15 -1.19 3.08
C LEU A 45 19.41 -2.52 2.97
N ASP A 46 20.13 -3.60 2.59
CA ASP A 46 19.53 -4.92 2.42
C ASP A 46 19.00 -5.44 3.75
N SER A 47 17.69 -5.61 3.84
CA SER A 47 17.04 -6.02 5.08
C SER A 47 17.42 -7.44 5.50
N GLY A 48 17.55 -8.37 4.55
CA GLY A 48 17.93 -9.75 4.84
C GLY A 48 19.35 -9.86 5.40
N ILE A 49 20.28 -9.13 4.80
CA ILE A 49 21.66 -9.02 5.28
C ILE A 49 21.71 -8.36 6.65
N TYR A 50 21.05 -7.19 6.79
CA TYR A 50 21.04 -6.42 8.04
C TYR A 50 20.55 -7.26 9.22
N PHE A 51 19.37 -7.88 9.10
CA PHE A 51 18.80 -8.64 10.23
C PHE A 51 19.61 -9.88 10.55
N ARG A 52 20.19 -10.55 9.57
CA ARG A 52 21.04 -11.71 9.79
C ARG A 52 22.36 -11.33 10.47
N GLU A 53 23.05 -10.30 9.98
CA GLU A 53 24.38 -9.94 10.49
C GLU A 53 24.33 -9.20 11.82
N MET A 54 23.36 -8.30 12.01
CA MET A 54 23.26 -7.49 13.21
C MET A 54 22.53 -8.21 14.36
N TRP A 55 21.58 -9.09 14.03
CA TRP A 55 20.66 -9.67 15.00
C TRP A 55 20.58 -11.20 14.97
N GLY A 56 21.22 -11.86 14.03
CA GLY A 56 21.16 -13.32 13.86
C GLY A 56 19.78 -13.83 13.43
N LEU A 57 18.97 -12.96 12.79
CA LEU A 57 17.60 -13.28 12.41
C LEU A 57 17.53 -13.72 10.95
N GLU A 58 16.93 -14.89 10.71
CA GLU A 58 16.68 -15.42 9.36
C GLU A 58 15.49 -14.77 8.65
N LYS A 59 14.62 -14.11 9.40
CA LYS A 59 13.44 -13.42 8.87
C LYS A 59 13.39 -11.98 9.37
N THR A 60 12.93 -11.10 8.52
CA THR A 60 12.68 -9.70 8.87
C THR A 60 11.60 -9.61 9.95
N PRO A 61 11.90 -9.02 11.12
CA PRO A 61 10.91 -8.85 12.18
C PRO A 61 9.88 -7.78 11.75
N ARG A 62 8.66 -7.97 12.20
CA ARG A 62 7.57 -7.01 11.95
C ARG A 62 7.60 -5.84 12.94
N TYR A 63 7.93 -6.13 14.20
CA TYR A 63 7.93 -5.18 15.31
C TYR A 63 9.20 -5.37 16.14
N GLY A 64 9.33 -4.58 17.19
CA GLY A 64 10.39 -4.70 18.16
C GLY A 64 11.56 -3.75 17.95
N VAL A 65 12.55 -3.85 18.84
CA VAL A 65 13.73 -2.98 18.81
C VAL A 65 14.57 -3.18 17.55
N GLU A 66 14.64 -4.40 17.07
CA GLU A 66 15.39 -4.77 15.86
C GLU A 66 14.79 -4.06 14.63
N ARG A 67 13.45 -4.07 14.51
CA ARG A 67 12.75 -3.39 13.42
C ARG A 67 12.94 -1.88 13.50
N ASN A 68 12.74 -1.30 14.66
CA ASN A 68 12.93 0.13 14.88
C ASN A 68 14.37 0.57 14.59
N THR A 69 15.37 -0.23 14.98
CA THR A 69 16.79 0.08 14.72
C THR A 69 17.10 0.06 13.21
N TYR A 70 16.51 -0.89 12.47
CA TYR A 70 16.61 -0.88 11.01
C TYR A 70 16.00 0.37 10.40
N ASP A 71 14.80 0.76 10.81
CA ASP A 71 14.13 1.97 10.30
C ASP A 71 14.91 3.24 10.63
N MET A 72 15.53 3.31 11.81
CA MET A 72 16.43 4.40 12.17
C MET A 72 17.66 4.46 11.24
N ALA A 73 18.28 3.33 10.95
CA ALA A 73 19.42 3.26 10.02
C ALA A 73 19.02 3.68 8.61
N VAL A 74 17.86 3.21 8.12
CA VAL A 74 17.28 3.63 6.82
C VAL A 74 17.10 5.13 6.76
N MET A 75 16.43 5.71 7.76
CA MET A 75 16.15 7.14 7.75
C MET A 75 17.40 7.99 7.93
N THR A 76 18.41 7.52 8.66
CA THR A 76 19.71 8.18 8.74
C THR A 76 20.35 8.31 7.34
N LEU A 77 20.36 7.23 6.56
CA LEU A 77 20.87 7.26 5.18
C LEU A 77 20.07 8.22 4.27
N VAL A 78 18.76 8.20 4.39
CA VAL A 78 17.87 9.08 3.62
C VAL A 78 18.09 10.55 3.99
N GLU A 79 18.08 10.87 5.29
CA GLU A 79 18.27 12.26 5.78
C GLU A 79 19.65 12.82 5.43
N GLN A 80 20.70 11.99 5.49
CA GLN A 80 22.04 12.39 5.05
C GLN A 80 22.07 12.73 3.55
N THR A 81 21.41 11.93 2.73
CA THR A 81 21.37 12.14 1.29
C THR A 81 20.52 13.37 0.92
N LEU A 82 19.42 13.60 1.63
CA LEU A 82 18.58 14.81 1.48
C LEU A 82 19.19 16.08 2.08
N SER A 83 20.20 15.94 2.95
CA SER A 83 20.71 17.03 3.80
C SER A 83 19.66 17.60 4.76
N GLY A 84 18.70 16.79 5.17
CA GLY A 84 17.60 17.16 6.07
C GLY A 84 16.52 16.11 6.18
N ALA A 85 15.50 16.38 6.98
CA ALA A 85 14.34 15.51 7.10
C ALA A 85 13.46 15.59 5.83
N PRO A 86 12.85 14.48 5.38
CA PRO A 86 11.93 14.51 4.24
C PRO A 86 10.63 15.25 4.59
N ASP A 87 10.11 16.00 3.63
CA ASP A 87 8.78 16.61 3.73
C ASP A 87 7.68 15.55 3.65
N LEU A 88 7.91 14.50 2.85
CA LEU A 88 6.97 13.39 2.66
C LEU A 88 7.73 12.08 2.42
N ILE A 89 7.23 11.00 3.00
CA ILE A 89 7.71 9.63 2.79
C ILE A 89 6.61 8.83 2.10
N CYS A 90 6.91 8.32 0.89
CA CYS A 90 5.98 7.51 0.12
C CYS A 90 6.40 6.03 0.15
N LEU A 91 5.57 5.16 0.74
CA LEU A 91 5.80 3.71 0.74
C LEU A 91 5.38 3.12 -0.62
N ALA A 92 6.12 3.45 -1.68
CA ALA A 92 5.81 3.08 -3.06
C ALA A 92 6.31 1.67 -3.41
N GLY A 93 5.51 0.65 -3.10
CA GLY A 93 5.89 -0.75 -3.28
C GLY A 93 6.99 -1.18 -2.31
N TYR A 94 6.88 -0.77 -1.06
CA TYR A 94 7.70 -1.23 0.05
C TYR A 94 6.98 -2.39 0.73
N ASP A 95 7.58 -3.58 0.70
CA ASP A 95 6.95 -4.84 1.13
C ASP A 95 7.25 -5.24 2.58
N LEU A 96 7.94 -4.38 3.31
CA LEU A 96 8.19 -4.57 4.72
C LEU A 96 7.25 -3.71 5.56
N TRP A 97 6.89 -4.22 6.72
CA TRP A 97 6.27 -3.40 7.76
C TRP A 97 7.28 -2.37 8.27
N ILE A 98 6.83 -1.19 8.62
CA ILE A 98 7.64 -0.21 9.35
C ILE A 98 7.40 -0.37 10.85
N GLY A 99 8.41 -0.09 11.67
CA GLY A 99 8.29 -0.14 13.13
C GLY A 99 7.61 1.11 13.69
N ASP A 100 7.21 1.06 14.95
CA ASP A 100 6.49 2.14 15.62
C ASP A 100 7.28 3.46 15.71
N TRP A 101 8.61 3.37 15.70
CA TRP A 101 9.47 4.55 15.75
C TRP A 101 9.28 5.47 14.54
N MET A 102 9.11 4.90 13.36
CA MET A 102 9.01 5.67 12.13
C MET A 102 7.72 6.51 12.06
N PRO A 103 6.52 5.97 12.31
CA PRO A 103 5.32 6.78 12.47
C PRO A 103 5.42 7.75 13.64
N GLY A 104 6.00 7.36 14.77
CA GLY A 104 6.20 8.23 15.93
C GLY A 104 7.01 9.50 15.63
N LYS A 105 7.99 9.40 14.72
CA LYS A 105 8.83 10.53 14.32
C LYS A 105 8.25 11.35 13.16
N TYR A 106 7.63 10.69 12.18
CA TYR A 106 7.29 11.32 10.90
C TYR A 106 5.79 11.47 10.63
N PHE A 107 4.90 10.97 11.49
CA PHE A 107 3.46 11.25 11.30
C PHE A 107 3.20 12.77 11.35
N PRO A 108 2.40 13.33 10.45
CA PRO A 108 1.62 12.70 9.39
C PRO A 108 2.30 12.72 8.00
N ARG A 109 3.60 12.58 7.93
CA ARG A 109 4.39 12.70 6.68
C ARG A 109 4.71 11.36 6.00
N ILE A 110 4.00 10.29 6.35
CA ILE A 110 4.18 8.98 5.72
C ILE A 110 2.88 8.60 5.03
N LEU A 111 2.96 8.32 3.72
CA LEU A 111 1.84 7.82 2.93
C LEU A 111 2.10 6.39 2.48
N ASN A 112 1.03 5.60 2.48
CA ASN A 112 1.00 4.30 1.82
C ASN A 112 -0.20 4.20 0.88
N VAL A 113 -0.09 3.30 -0.11
CA VAL A 113 -1.21 2.87 -0.94
C VAL A 113 -1.49 1.39 -0.69
N HIS A 114 -2.74 1.06 -0.46
CA HIS A 114 -3.20 -0.28 -0.13
C HIS A 114 -4.23 -0.77 -1.15
N PRO A 115 -4.09 -2.00 -1.68
CA PRO A 115 -5.00 -2.54 -2.69
C PRO A 115 -6.29 -3.11 -2.05
N GLY A 116 -7.05 -2.27 -1.38
CA GLY A 116 -8.27 -2.61 -0.67
C GLY A 116 -8.81 -1.44 0.16
N ASP A 117 -9.96 -1.61 0.80
CA ASP A 117 -10.40 -0.72 1.89
C ASP A 117 -9.56 -1.06 3.13
N ALA A 118 -8.56 -0.23 3.42
CA ALA A 118 -7.58 -0.43 4.49
C ALA A 118 -8.23 -0.58 5.88
N ARG A 119 -9.42 -0.03 6.10
CA ARG A 119 -10.15 -0.18 7.37
C ARG A 119 -10.75 -1.57 7.58
N ARG A 120 -11.00 -2.30 6.51
CA ARG A 120 -11.72 -3.59 6.55
C ARG A 120 -10.84 -4.77 6.16
N TYR A 121 -9.96 -4.57 5.18
CA TYR A 121 -9.20 -5.65 4.55
C TYR A 121 -7.70 -5.34 4.55
N THR A 122 -7.06 -5.54 5.69
CA THR A 122 -5.62 -5.36 5.88
C THR A 122 -4.81 -6.56 5.42
N GLY A 123 -3.52 -6.38 5.16
CA GLY A 123 -2.54 -7.43 4.87
C GLY A 123 -1.76 -7.21 3.59
N LEU A 124 -0.80 -8.07 3.33
CA LEU A 124 0.14 -7.96 2.20
C LEU A 124 -0.29 -8.81 1.01
N GLY A 125 0.05 -8.35 -0.19
CA GLY A 125 -0.19 -9.05 -1.44
C GLY A 125 -1.68 -9.25 -1.72
N TRP A 126 -2.04 -10.38 -2.27
CA TRP A 126 -3.40 -10.74 -2.70
C TRP A 126 -4.44 -10.87 -1.56
N ARG A 127 -4.00 -10.93 -0.29
CA ARG A 127 -4.87 -11.21 0.87
C ARG A 127 -6.00 -10.21 1.10
N PRO A 128 -5.81 -8.88 0.98
CA PRO A 128 -6.91 -7.94 1.14
C PRO A 128 -8.04 -8.18 0.15
N THR A 129 -7.71 -8.39 -1.11
CA THR A 129 -8.68 -8.70 -2.17
C THR A 129 -9.41 -10.01 -1.90
N ALA A 130 -8.68 -11.06 -1.49
CA ALA A 130 -9.30 -12.35 -1.16
C ALA A 130 -10.26 -12.21 0.04
N LYS A 131 -9.91 -11.45 1.07
CA LYS A 131 -10.82 -11.17 2.20
C LYS A 131 -12.10 -10.47 1.73
N ALA A 132 -11.99 -9.49 0.83
CA ALA A 132 -13.16 -8.81 0.26
C ALA A 132 -14.05 -9.78 -0.55
N ILE A 133 -13.46 -10.69 -1.33
CA ILE A 133 -14.19 -11.73 -2.07
C ILE A 133 -14.93 -12.66 -1.10
N LEU A 134 -14.25 -13.14 -0.05
CA LEU A 134 -14.86 -14.02 0.95
C LEU A 134 -15.94 -13.33 1.79
N ALA A 135 -15.88 -12.00 1.92
CA ALA A 135 -16.92 -11.18 2.53
C ALA A 135 -18.07 -10.82 1.55
N GLU A 136 -18.06 -11.39 0.34
CA GLU A 136 -19.07 -11.19 -0.71
C GLU A 136 -19.22 -9.71 -1.14
N GLU A 137 -18.12 -8.93 -1.06
CA GLU A 137 -18.13 -7.56 -1.60
C GLU A 137 -18.42 -7.59 -3.10
N LYS A 138 -19.09 -6.55 -3.57
CA LYS A 138 -19.40 -6.38 -5.01
C LYS A 138 -18.30 -5.63 -5.75
N SER A 139 -17.51 -4.87 -5.04
CA SER A 139 -16.43 -4.06 -5.59
C SER A 139 -15.29 -3.88 -4.59
N VAL A 140 -14.11 -3.54 -5.10
CA VAL A 140 -12.92 -3.19 -4.32
C VAL A 140 -12.37 -1.85 -4.76
N ARG A 141 -11.52 -1.21 -3.95
CA ARG A 141 -10.90 0.10 -4.20
C ARG A 141 -9.47 0.09 -3.71
N SER A 142 -8.61 0.89 -4.31
CA SER A 142 -7.33 1.27 -3.71
C SER A 142 -7.53 2.39 -2.71
N THR A 143 -6.72 2.41 -1.67
CA THR A 143 -6.77 3.42 -0.59
C THR A 143 -5.40 4.03 -0.39
N VAL A 144 -5.27 5.37 -0.44
CA VAL A 144 -4.10 6.11 0.05
C VAL A 144 -4.41 6.66 1.44
N PHE A 145 -3.51 6.41 2.38
CA PHE A 145 -3.70 6.79 3.77
C PHE A 145 -2.38 7.25 4.41
N PHE A 146 -2.50 8.02 5.49
CA PHE A 146 -1.38 8.40 6.35
C PHE A 146 -1.03 7.23 7.25
N VAL A 147 0.23 6.85 7.29
CA VAL A 147 0.68 5.72 8.12
C VAL A 147 0.89 6.19 9.55
N ASP A 148 0.16 5.59 10.46
CA ASP A 148 0.34 5.73 11.92
C ASP A 148 0.85 4.41 12.53
N ALA A 149 0.84 4.28 13.84
CA ALA A 149 1.30 3.08 14.53
C ALA A 149 0.32 1.88 14.44
N SER A 150 -0.82 2.03 13.76
CA SER A 150 -1.76 0.94 13.53
C SER A 150 -1.46 0.19 12.22
N ASP A 151 -1.85 -1.08 12.15
CA ASP A 151 -1.71 -1.91 10.94
C ASP A 151 -2.67 -1.46 9.83
N ASP A 152 -2.17 -0.73 8.83
CA ASP A 152 -2.95 -0.19 7.70
C ASP A 152 -4.16 0.66 8.14
N GLY A 153 -4.21 1.10 9.40
CA GLY A 153 -5.38 1.73 10.01
C GLY A 153 -5.33 3.25 10.11
N GLY A 154 -4.34 3.89 9.53
CA GLY A 154 -4.17 5.35 9.61
C GLY A 154 -5.26 6.16 8.89
N PRO A 155 -5.30 7.50 9.06
CA PRO A 155 -6.30 8.36 8.43
C PRO A 155 -6.30 8.23 6.91
N ILE A 156 -7.46 7.97 6.32
CA ILE A 156 -7.59 7.81 4.87
C ILE A 156 -7.65 9.17 4.19
N LEU A 157 -6.78 9.37 3.20
CA LEU A 157 -6.77 10.58 2.39
C LEU A 157 -7.73 10.45 1.19
N ILE A 158 -7.59 9.37 0.41
CA ILE A 158 -8.32 9.20 -0.84
C ILE A 158 -8.50 7.72 -1.18
N GLN A 159 -9.65 7.39 -1.77
CA GLN A 159 -9.95 6.08 -2.37
C GLN A 159 -10.21 6.19 -3.87
N SER A 160 -9.77 5.20 -4.63
CA SER A 160 -10.02 5.11 -6.08
C SER A 160 -11.50 4.93 -6.40
N ALA A 161 -11.85 5.07 -7.67
CA ALA A 161 -13.11 4.55 -8.18
C ALA A 161 -13.26 3.06 -7.87
N SER A 162 -14.50 2.60 -7.74
CA SER A 162 -14.79 1.20 -7.44
C SER A 162 -14.53 0.30 -8.64
N LEU A 163 -13.71 -0.73 -8.43
CA LEU A 163 -13.49 -1.80 -9.38
C LEU A 163 -14.52 -2.91 -9.11
N GLN A 164 -15.42 -3.14 -10.06
CA GLN A 164 -16.51 -4.10 -9.91
C GLN A 164 -16.01 -5.55 -10.04
N LEU A 165 -16.28 -6.39 -9.04
CA LEU A 165 -15.87 -7.80 -9.04
C LEU A 165 -16.65 -8.67 -10.03
N SER A 166 -17.74 -8.15 -10.61
CA SER A 166 -18.47 -8.81 -11.69
C SER A 166 -17.63 -9.03 -12.96
N ARG A 167 -16.51 -8.28 -13.10
CA ARG A 167 -15.54 -8.49 -14.21
C ARG A 167 -14.86 -9.86 -14.14
N TRP A 168 -14.88 -10.53 -12.98
CA TRP A 168 -14.30 -11.87 -12.73
C TRP A 168 -15.36 -12.90 -12.29
N ASP A 169 -16.61 -12.73 -12.71
CA ASP A 169 -17.71 -13.62 -12.30
C ASP A 169 -17.48 -15.08 -12.69
N GLU A 170 -16.79 -15.33 -13.82
CA GLU A 170 -16.46 -16.69 -14.23
C GLU A 170 -15.43 -17.33 -13.31
N GLU A 171 -14.32 -16.63 -13.04
CA GLU A 171 -13.24 -17.09 -12.18
C GLU A 171 -13.68 -17.21 -10.71
N LEU A 172 -14.59 -16.34 -10.29
CA LEU A 172 -15.15 -16.33 -8.92
C LEU A 172 -16.29 -17.31 -8.69
N ARG A 173 -16.87 -17.89 -9.75
CA ARG A 173 -18.06 -18.75 -9.68
C ARG A 173 -17.92 -19.90 -8.68
N ASP A 174 -16.86 -20.67 -8.78
CA ASP A 174 -16.65 -21.84 -7.94
C ASP A 174 -16.22 -21.47 -6.53
N VAL A 175 -15.48 -20.39 -6.36
CA VAL A 175 -15.12 -19.79 -5.06
C VAL A 175 -16.39 -19.36 -4.32
N ARG A 176 -17.29 -18.61 -4.98
CA ARG A 176 -18.56 -18.15 -4.39
C ARG A 176 -19.48 -19.30 -3.99
N ARG A 177 -19.67 -20.29 -4.88
CA ARG A 177 -20.43 -21.51 -4.58
C ARG A 177 -19.88 -22.28 -3.38
N PHE A 178 -18.53 -22.31 -3.29
CA PHE A 178 -17.88 -22.95 -2.16
C PHE A 178 -18.15 -22.20 -0.85
N VAL A 179 -18.04 -20.86 -0.86
CA VAL A 179 -18.36 -20.01 0.30
C VAL A 179 -19.83 -20.17 0.70
N GLU A 180 -20.77 -20.12 -0.26
CA GLU A 180 -22.21 -20.31 0.00
C GLU A 180 -22.50 -21.66 0.68
N ARG A 181 -21.82 -22.74 0.26
CA ARG A 181 -22.03 -24.09 0.81
C ARG A 181 -21.36 -24.30 2.17
N THR A 182 -20.18 -23.71 2.42
CA THR A 182 -19.35 -24.00 3.59
C THR A 182 -19.38 -22.91 4.66
N ASP A 183 -19.91 -21.73 4.32
CA ASP A 183 -19.84 -20.49 5.11
C ASP A 183 -18.40 -20.10 5.52
N ALA A 184 -17.39 -20.48 4.73
CA ALA A 184 -15.98 -20.23 4.98
C ALA A 184 -15.60 -18.80 4.57
N ARG A 185 -15.84 -17.82 5.46
CA ARG A 185 -15.70 -16.37 5.19
C ARG A 185 -14.36 -15.78 5.62
N SER A 186 -13.44 -16.58 6.14
CA SER A 186 -12.06 -16.15 6.40
C SER A 186 -11.07 -16.98 5.57
N LEU A 187 -9.87 -16.42 5.34
CA LEU A 187 -8.81 -17.12 4.60
C LEU A 187 -8.43 -18.45 5.22
N GLU A 188 -8.43 -18.53 6.55
CA GLU A 188 -8.09 -19.75 7.27
C GLU A 188 -9.20 -20.81 7.13
N GLN A 189 -10.47 -20.41 7.38
CA GLN A 189 -11.62 -21.30 7.19
C GLN A 189 -11.69 -21.82 5.76
N PHE A 190 -11.54 -20.94 4.76
CA PHE A 190 -11.58 -21.31 3.36
C PHE A 190 -10.46 -22.29 2.99
N ARG A 191 -9.23 -22.02 3.43
CA ARG A 191 -8.10 -22.91 3.24
C ARG A 191 -8.33 -24.28 3.83
N THR A 192 -8.76 -24.32 5.09
CA THR A 192 -9.01 -25.60 5.81
C THR A 192 -10.11 -26.39 5.14
N ALA A 193 -11.23 -25.77 4.80
CA ALA A 193 -12.33 -26.44 4.12
C ALA A 193 -11.94 -26.95 2.71
N ALA A 194 -11.23 -26.14 1.93
CA ALA A 194 -10.76 -26.55 0.61
C ALA A 194 -9.76 -27.71 0.69
N GLN A 195 -8.86 -27.73 1.66
CA GLN A 195 -7.94 -28.83 1.89
C GLN A 195 -8.64 -30.11 2.31
N ALA A 196 -9.67 -30.03 3.16
CA ALA A 196 -10.47 -31.18 3.59
C ALA A 196 -11.18 -31.87 2.41
N GLU A 197 -11.56 -31.11 1.39
CA GLU A 197 -12.18 -31.65 0.15
C GLU A 197 -11.16 -32.04 -0.92
N GLY A 198 -9.85 -31.89 -0.67
CA GLY A 198 -8.81 -32.13 -1.68
C GLY A 198 -8.91 -31.20 -2.90
N SER A 199 -9.47 -30.01 -2.73
CA SER A 199 -9.79 -29.08 -3.81
C SER A 199 -8.69 -28.04 -4.00
N ASN A 200 -8.51 -27.56 -5.24
CA ASN A 200 -7.58 -26.51 -5.60
C ASN A 200 -8.17 -25.08 -5.43
N LEU A 201 -9.35 -24.94 -4.84
CA LEU A 201 -10.06 -23.65 -4.74
C LEU A 201 -9.28 -22.58 -3.98
N TYR A 202 -8.45 -22.94 -3.01
CA TYR A 202 -7.58 -21.96 -2.35
C TYR A 202 -6.56 -21.33 -3.31
N LYS A 203 -6.01 -22.13 -4.22
CA LYS A 203 -5.13 -21.62 -5.28
C LYS A 203 -5.91 -20.76 -6.27
N SER A 204 -7.11 -21.18 -6.66
CA SER A 204 -7.99 -20.38 -7.54
C SER A 204 -8.34 -19.03 -6.90
N LEU A 205 -8.67 -19.00 -5.60
CA LEU A 205 -8.90 -17.75 -4.86
C LEU A 205 -7.65 -16.84 -4.87
N GLN A 206 -6.48 -17.42 -4.67
CA GLN A 206 -5.22 -16.69 -4.73
C GLN A 206 -4.97 -16.09 -6.12
N ASP A 207 -5.16 -16.87 -7.18
CA ASP A 207 -4.89 -16.44 -8.56
C ASP A 207 -5.84 -15.33 -9.01
N VAL A 208 -7.15 -15.48 -8.76
CA VAL A 208 -8.13 -14.45 -9.10
C VAL A 208 -7.92 -13.18 -8.25
N SER A 209 -7.59 -13.32 -6.97
CA SER A 209 -7.28 -12.16 -6.12
C SER A 209 -6.05 -11.41 -6.60
N THR A 210 -5.04 -12.11 -7.11
CA THR A 210 -3.84 -11.51 -7.70
C THR A 210 -4.19 -10.76 -8.99
N SER A 211 -5.01 -11.34 -9.86
CA SER A 211 -5.48 -10.68 -11.10
C SER A 211 -6.27 -9.40 -10.79
N ILE A 212 -7.17 -9.44 -9.82
CA ILE A 212 -7.93 -8.26 -9.39
C ILE A 212 -7.01 -7.19 -8.81
N GLN A 213 -6.01 -7.58 -8.03
CA GLN A 213 -5.03 -6.65 -7.46
C GLN A 213 -4.17 -5.98 -8.56
N GLU A 214 -3.84 -6.69 -9.63
CA GLU A 214 -3.17 -6.09 -10.78
C GLU A 214 -4.02 -5.04 -11.48
N ALA A 215 -5.32 -5.30 -11.63
CA ALA A 215 -6.26 -4.29 -12.13
C ALA A 215 -6.40 -3.10 -11.18
N LEU A 216 -6.49 -3.33 -9.86
CA LEU A 216 -6.50 -2.26 -8.86
C LEU A 216 -5.24 -1.41 -8.91
N ARG A 217 -4.08 -1.99 -9.14
CA ARG A 217 -2.83 -1.23 -9.28
C ARG A 217 -2.90 -0.25 -10.45
N THR A 218 -3.40 -0.68 -11.60
CA THR A 218 -3.48 0.14 -12.81
C THR A 218 -4.62 1.15 -12.80
N GLU A 219 -5.81 0.72 -12.37
CA GLU A 219 -7.04 1.52 -12.39
C GLU A 219 -7.26 2.30 -11.07
N GLY A 220 -6.55 1.95 -9.99
CA GLY A 220 -6.63 2.56 -8.68
C GLY A 220 -5.34 3.24 -8.26
N ASP A 221 -4.31 2.47 -7.84
CA ASP A 221 -3.07 3.02 -7.26
C ASP A 221 -2.44 4.09 -8.14
N TRP A 222 -2.27 3.80 -9.44
CA TRP A 222 -1.61 4.69 -10.39
C TRP A 222 -2.39 5.98 -10.68
N GLN A 223 -3.69 6.00 -10.35
CA GLN A 223 -4.50 7.20 -10.47
C GLN A 223 -4.44 8.06 -9.21
N ILE A 224 -4.63 7.44 -8.05
CA ILE A 224 -4.80 8.19 -6.80
C ILE A 224 -3.50 8.50 -6.07
N TYR A 225 -2.46 7.65 -6.17
CA TYR A 225 -1.24 7.87 -5.40
C TYR A 225 -0.44 9.08 -5.91
N PRO A 226 -0.14 9.21 -7.23
CA PRO A 226 0.51 10.41 -7.76
C PRO A 226 -0.32 11.68 -7.48
N PHE A 227 -1.63 11.59 -7.60
CA PHE A 227 -2.54 12.71 -7.31
C PHE A 227 -2.48 13.12 -5.83
N ALA A 228 -2.52 12.16 -4.90
CA ALA A 228 -2.39 12.44 -3.48
C ALA A 228 -1.08 13.16 -3.14
N VAL A 229 0.04 12.70 -3.74
CA VAL A 229 1.36 13.28 -3.51
C VAL A 229 1.47 14.70 -4.08
N HIS A 230 1.20 14.87 -5.37
CA HIS A 230 1.52 16.12 -6.07
C HIS A 230 0.38 17.14 -6.06
N ASP A 231 -0.88 16.71 -6.17
CA ASP A 231 -2.01 17.63 -6.30
C ASP A 231 -2.71 17.94 -4.97
N LEU A 232 -2.57 17.08 -3.99
CA LEU A 232 -3.14 17.32 -2.67
C LEU A 232 -2.07 17.79 -1.68
N ILE A 233 -1.06 16.97 -1.40
CA ILE A 233 -0.09 17.26 -0.32
C ILE A 233 0.92 18.31 -0.75
N ALA A 234 1.60 18.15 -1.88
CA ALA A 234 2.61 19.11 -2.33
C ALA A 234 2.05 20.52 -2.56
N LYS A 235 0.75 20.64 -2.90
CA LYS A 235 0.06 21.92 -3.04
C LYS A 235 -0.51 22.47 -1.72
N GLY A 236 -0.27 21.81 -0.58
CA GLY A 236 -0.73 22.27 0.72
C GLY A 236 -2.25 22.23 0.92
N ARG A 237 -2.96 21.40 0.15
CA ARG A 237 -4.42 21.29 0.19
C ARG A 237 -4.94 20.42 1.32
N VAL A 238 -4.05 19.67 1.99
CA VAL A 238 -4.42 18.70 3.03
C VAL A 238 -4.01 19.20 4.40
N ALA A 239 -4.93 19.10 5.35
CA ALA A 239 -4.65 19.29 6.77
C ALA A 239 -5.19 18.11 7.58
N LEU A 240 -4.54 17.81 8.71
CA LEU A 240 -5.02 16.83 9.67
C LEU A 240 -5.26 17.51 11.02
N ASP A 241 -6.39 17.15 11.65
CA ASP A 241 -6.66 17.39 13.05
C ASP A 241 -6.88 16.05 13.74
N GLY A 242 -5.88 15.60 14.51
CA GLY A 242 -5.83 14.25 15.01
C GLY A 242 -5.89 13.21 13.87
N ARG A 243 -7.01 12.49 13.75
CA ARG A 243 -7.26 11.52 12.68
C ARG A 243 -8.20 12.05 11.59
N THR A 244 -8.71 13.27 11.74
CA THR A 244 -9.63 13.88 10.79
C THR A 244 -8.85 14.53 9.65
N VAL A 245 -9.15 14.13 8.41
CA VAL A 245 -8.56 14.67 7.20
C VAL A 245 -9.42 15.81 6.67
N TYR A 246 -8.79 16.91 6.29
CA TYR A 246 -9.40 18.03 5.60
C TYR A 246 -8.73 18.22 4.24
N ILE A 247 -9.52 18.45 3.19
CA ILE A 247 -9.02 18.82 1.87
C ILE A 247 -9.65 20.18 1.50
N ASP A 248 -8.84 21.17 1.19
CA ASP A 248 -9.25 22.55 0.93
C ASP A 248 -10.16 23.14 2.05
N GLY A 249 -9.89 22.76 3.29
CA GLY A 249 -10.67 23.17 4.45
C GLY A 249 -11.97 22.40 4.67
N VAL A 250 -12.32 21.47 3.80
CA VAL A 250 -13.51 20.62 3.93
C VAL A 250 -13.15 19.32 4.63
N GLN A 251 -13.89 18.99 5.69
CA GLN A 251 -13.71 17.74 6.42
C GLN A 251 -14.08 16.55 5.54
N MET A 252 -13.19 15.58 5.45
CA MET A 252 -13.45 14.32 4.75
C MET A 252 -14.16 13.31 5.66
N PRO A 253 -14.98 12.42 5.10
CA PRO A 253 -15.50 11.27 5.83
C PRO A 253 -14.35 10.32 6.23
N GLU A 254 -14.62 9.36 7.12
CA GLU A 254 -13.61 8.38 7.56
C GLU A 254 -13.01 7.56 6.41
N GLU A 255 -13.76 7.41 5.32
CA GLU A 255 -13.32 6.76 4.08
C GLU A 255 -12.37 7.62 3.25
N GLY A 256 -12.12 8.85 3.64
CA GLY A 256 -11.42 9.81 2.82
C GLY A 256 -12.22 10.25 1.59
N TRP A 257 -11.56 10.89 0.67
CA TRP A 257 -12.19 11.36 -0.56
C TRP A 257 -12.31 10.22 -1.58
N ARG A 258 -13.52 9.89 -2.01
CA ARG A 258 -13.76 8.88 -3.06
C ARG A 258 -13.81 9.52 -4.44
N VAL A 259 -13.00 9.00 -5.37
CA VAL A 259 -12.86 9.52 -6.74
C VAL A 259 -14.18 9.52 -7.52
N ASP A 260 -15.06 8.55 -7.26
CA ASP A 260 -16.37 8.41 -7.89
C ASP A 260 -17.50 9.09 -7.08
N SER A 261 -17.17 9.81 -6.00
CA SER A 261 -18.14 10.66 -5.32
C SER A 261 -18.29 12.01 -6.02
N TYR A 262 -19.46 12.62 -5.84
CA TYR A 262 -19.83 13.90 -6.49
C TYR A 262 -18.76 14.98 -6.27
N GLY A 263 -18.30 15.64 -7.33
CA GLY A 263 -17.36 16.77 -7.28
C GLY A 263 -15.88 16.44 -7.53
N PHE A 264 -15.48 15.16 -7.63
CA PHE A 264 -14.08 14.80 -7.88
C PHE A 264 -13.67 14.89 -9.36
N ALA A 265 -14.58 14.57 -10.27
CA ALA A 265 -14.28 14.54 -11.71
C ALA A 265 -13.83 15.90 -12.27
N ASP A 266 -14.24 17.02 -11.66
CA ASP A 266 -13.87 18.37 -12.07
C ASP A 266 -12.53 18.85 -11.47
N SER A 267 -11.99 18.15 -10.48
CA SER A 267 -10.77 18.52 -9.75
C SER A 267 -9.50 17.85 -10.29
N ILE A 268 -9.63 16.86 -11.18
CA ILE A 268 -8.51 16.07 -11.76
C ILE A 268 -8.11 16.55 -13.15
N ARG A 269 -8.86 17.49 -13.76
CA ARG A 269 -8.57 18.04 -15.08
C ARG A 269 -7.48 19.10 -15.06
#